data_d60433bc902353039d281e3c5054fe29
#
_entry.id   d60433bc902353039d281e3c5054fe29
#
_cell.length_a   1.000
_cell.length_b   1.000
_cell.length_c   1.000
_cell.angle_alpha   90.00
_cell.angle_beta   90.00
_cell.angle_gamma   90.00
#
_symmetry.space_group_name_H-M   'P 1'
#
loop_
_entity.id
_entity.type
_entity.pdbx_description
1 polymer ?
#
loop_
_entity_poly.entity_id
_entity_poly.type
_entity_poly.pdbx_seq_one_letter_code
_entity_poly.pdbx_strand_id
1 'polypeptide(L)'
;MTINFKEGILIPIDKPYGVTSFKALAHIRYLCSHALGGKAKMGHAGTLDPLATGVLVLATGKKTKQIETLQQHTKEYVATIQLGATTVSYDMEHPVSATFPTEHITRELILETLQQFIGEIEQIPPTYSAVKVNGVRAYDVRRNGEHIELKPKHVRIDEIEVVSFDAEKMQLVLRVVCGKGTYIPVSYTHLTLPTT
;
A
#
# COMPACT_ATOMS: atom_id res chain seq x y z
N MET A 1 29.03 -20.45 1.71
CA MET A 1 28.80 -19.35 0.75
C MET A 1 28.86 -18.04 1.53
N THR A 2 29.86 -17.18 1.30
CA THR A 2 30.00 -15.91 2.05
C THR A 2 29.18 -14.85 1.34
N ILE A 3 28.22 -14.25 2.04
CA ILE A 3 27.38 -13.18 1.48
C ILE A 3 28.19 -11.88 1.43
N ASN A 4 28.36 -11.30 0.24
CA ASN A 4 29.03 -10.01 0.08
C ASN A 4 28.01 -8.86 -0.01
N PHE A 5 27.68 -8.26 1.14
CA PHE A 5 26.73 -7.15 1.21
C PHE A 5 27.19 -5.87 0.50
N LYS A 6 28.54 -5.69 0.23
CA LYS A 6 29.07 -4.52 -0.50
C LYS A 6 28.78 -4.64 -2.01
N GLU A 7 28.94 -5.82 -2.58
CA GLU A 7 28.52 -6.09 -3.96
C GLU A 7 27.01 -6.00 -4.11
N GLY A 8 26.28 -6.35 -3.06
CA GLY A 8 24.85 -6.18 -2.94
C GLY A 8 24.05 -7.42 -3.29
N ILE A 9 23.01 -7.63 -2.50
CA ILE A 9 22.02 -8.67 -2.69
C ILE A 9 20.62 -8.07 -2.56
N LEU A 10 19.62 -8.79 -3.08
CA LEU A 10 18.21 -8.53 -2.80
C LEU A 10 17.78 -9.49 -1.68
N ILE A 11 17.07 -8.95 -0.70
CA ILE A 11 16.59 -9.70 0.47
C ILE A 11 15.08 -9.49 0.53
N PRO A 12 14.26 -10.45 0.09
CA PRO A 12 12.82 -10.42 0.38
C PRO A 12 12.61 -10.76 1.86
N ILE A 13 11.81 -9.96 2.53
CA ILE A 13 11.39 -10.21 3.91
C ILE A 13 9.87 -10.18 3.99
N ASP A 14 9.29 -10.97 4.88
CA ASP A 14 7.89 -10.84 5.26
C ASP A 14 7.78 -9.73 6.30
N LYS A 15 7.18 -8.59 5.91
CA LYS A 15 7.01 -7.45 6.83
C LYS A 15 5.89 -7.76 7.82
N PRO A 16 6.16 -7.79 9.13
CA PRO A 16 5.12 -8.06 10.10
C PRO A 16 4.11 -6.91 10.22
N TYR A 17 2.91 -7.26 10.68
CA TYR A 17 1.86 -6.32 11.05
C TYR A 17 2.33 -5.33 12.13
N GLY A 18 1.86 -4.09 12.07
CA GLY A 18 2.17 -3.04 13.05
C GLY A 18 3.58 -2.42 12.93
N VAL A 19 4.37 -2.85 11.93
CA VAL A 19 5.74 -2.36 11.73
C VAL A 19 5.84 -1.58 10.42
N THR A 20 6.39 -0.36 10.46
CA THR A 20 6.64 0.42 9.23
C THR A 20 7.73 -0.22 8.37
N SER A 21 7.67 -0.07 7.05
CA SER A 21 8.72 -0.53 6.14
C SER A 21 10.10 0.01 6.51
N PHE A 22 10.16 1.25 7.03
CA PHE A 22 11.41 1.84 7.48
C PHE A 22 11.97 1.16 8.75
N LYS A 23 11.12 0.82 9.72
CA LYS A 23 11.55 0.09 10.94
C LYS A 23 12.06 -1.31 10.57
N ALA A 24 11.36 -2.03 9.69
CA ALA A 24 11.79 -3.34 9.19
C ALA A 24 13.17 -3.24 8.50
N LEU A 25 13.33 -2.27 7.57
CA LEU A 25 14.62 -1.99 6.94
C LEU A 25 15.71 -1.67 7.97
N ALA A 26 15.41 -0.80 8.96
CA ALA A 26 16.39 -0.36 9.96
C ALA A 26 16.90 -1.53 10.81
N HIS A 27 16.01 -2.46 11.17
CA HIS A 27 16.38 -3.67 11.91
C HIS A 27 17.34 -4.55 11.10
N ILE A 28 16.99 -4.89 9.86
CA ILE A 28 17.84 -5.71 9.00
C ILE A 28 19.18 -5.01 8.70
N ARG A 29 19.15 -3.69 8.48
CA ARG A 29 20.36 -2.90 8.27
C ARG A 29 21.28 -2.94 9.50
N TYR A 30 20.72 -2.90 10.70
CA TYR A 30 21.50 -3.04 11.95
C TYR A 30 22.22 -4.39 11.99
N LEU A 31 21.51 -5.50 11.75
CA LEU A 31 22.08 -6.85 11.73
C LEU A 31 23.18 -6.97 10.67
N CYS A 32 22.94 -6.50 9.45
CA CYS A 32 23.94 -6.52 8.38
C CYS A 32 25.17 -5.66 8.72
N SER A 33 24.97 -4.49 9.33
CA SER A 33 26.06 -3.60 9.70
C SER A 33 26.93 -4.19 10.82
N HIS A 34 26.32 -4.88 11.77
CA HIS A 34 27.02 -5.59 12.83
C HIS A 34 27.87 -6.74 12.25
N ALA A 35 27.28 -7.57 11.37
CA ALA A 35 27.99 -8.67 10.72
C ALA A 35 29.16 -8.22 9.83
N LEU A 36 29.08 -6.99 9.26
CA LEU A 36 30.14 -6.42 8.41
C LEU A 36 31.22 -5.70 9.22
N GLY A 37 31.03 -5.45 10.51
CA GLY A 37 31.87 -4.54 11.29
C GLY A 37 31.84 -3.10 10.78
N GLY A 38 30.76 -2.68 10.08
CA GLY A 38 30.65 -1.35 9.50
C GLY A 38 29.29 -1.07 8.87
N LYS A 39 29.06 0.18 8.44
CA LYS A 39 27.75 0.64 7.93
C LYS A 39 27.35 -0.08 6.64
N ALA A 40 26.22 -0.78 6.68
CA ALA A 40 25.60 -1.38 5.49
C ALA A 40 24.76 -0.33 4.74
N LYS A 41 25.06 -0.12 3.43
CA LYS A 41 24.17 0.63 2.53
C LYS A 41 22.99 -0.22 2.19
N MET A 42 21.76 0.24 2.48
CA MET A 42 20.53 -0.52 2.25
C MET A 42 19.34 0.40 1.96
N GLY A 43 18.40 -0.08 1.14
CA GLY A 43 17.13 0.56 0.84
C GLY A 43 16.05 -0.49 0.57
N HIS A 44 14.78 -0.08 0.41
CA HIS A 44 13.66 -0.97 0.09
C HIS A 44 12.98 -0.57 -1.22
N ALA A 45 12.46 -1.57 -1.94
CA ALA A 45 11.80 -1.41 -3.23
C ALA A 45 10.28 -1.40 -3.07
N GLY A 46 9.75 -0.34 -2.51
CA GLY A 46 8.32 -0.14 -2.23
C GLY A 46 8.07 0.11 -0.75
N THR A 47 6.90 0.63 -0.45
CA THR A 47 6.47 0.89 0.91
C THR A 47 5.19 0.09 1.15
N LEU A 48 5.16 -0.69 2.21
CA LEU A 48 3.96 -1.26 2.81
C LEU A 48 3.60 -0.42 4.03
N ASP A 49 2.33 -0.12 4.18
CA ASP A 49 1.82 0.60 5.34
C ASP A 49 2.02 -0.19 6.63
N PRO A 50 1.97 0.44 7.81
CA PRO A 50 2.20 -0.26 9.09
C PRO A 50 1.31 -1.47 9.28
N LEU A 51 0.03 -1.38 8.93
CA LEU A 51 -0.96 -2.44 9.08
C LEU A 51 -0.90 -3.51 7.97
N ALA A 52 -0.22 -3.23 6.85
CA ALA A 52 0.00 -4.22 5.80
C ALA A 52 1.09 -5.22 6.21
N THR A 53 0.91 -6.47 5.81
CA THR A 53 1.91 -7.54 5.86
C THR A 53 2.37 -7.92 4.47
N GLY A 54 3.38 -8.78 4.34
CA GLY A 54 3.81 -9.36 3.08
C GLY A 54 5.19 -8.95 2.63
N VAL A 55 5.51 -9.22 1.37
CA VAL A 55 6.86 -9.16 0.84
C VAL A 55 7.36 -7.73 0.70
N LEU A 56 8.39 -7.39 1.48
CA LEU A 56 9.17 -6.17 1.33
C LEU A 56 10.56 -6.52 0.81
N VAL A 57 10.88 -6.06 -0.39
CA VAL A 57 12.20 -6.33 -1.00
C VAL A 57 13.20 -5.28 -0.55
N LEU A 58 14.25 -5.72 0.13
CA LEU A 58 15.39 -4.90 0.53
C LEU A 58 16.54 -5.11 -0.46
N ALA A 59 17.31 -4.06 -0.70
CA ALA A 59 18.51 -4.11 -1.54
C ALA A 59 19.71 -3.60 -0.74
N THR A 60 20.85 -4.27 -0.86
CA THR A 60 22.10 -3.86 -0.21
C THR A 60 23.16 -3.43 -1.21
N GLY A 61 24.20 -2.71 -0.76
CA GLY A 61 25.37 -2.35 -1.53
C GLY A 61 25.04 -1.76 -2.92
N LYS A 62 25.64 -2.30 -3.97
CA LYS A 62 25.44 -1.84 -5.35
C LYS A 62 24.02 -2.09 -5.86
N LYS A 63 23.32 -3.12 -5.34
CA LYS A 63 21.93 -3.45 -5.73
C LYS A 63 20.91 -2.37 -5.33
N THR A 64 21.27 -1.45 -4.43
CA THR A 64 20.40 -0.29 -4.12
C THR A 64 20.10 0.57 -5.35
N LYS A 65 20.94 0.53 -6.40
CA LYS A 65 20.68 1.22 -7.67
C LYS A 65 19.54 0.60 -8.48
N GLN A 66 19.17 -0.65 -8.20
CA GLN A 66 18.06 -1.35 -8.86
C GLN A 66 16.70 -1.11 -8.22
N ILE A 67 16.64 -0.40 -7.08
CA ILE A 67 15.39 -0.16 -6.35
C ILE A 67 14.34 0.50 -7.23
N GLU A 68 14.71 1.50 -8.01
CA GLU A 68 13.77 2.20 -8.88
C GLU A 68 13.17 1.28 -9.95
N THR A 69 13.99 0.43 -10.57
CA THR A 69 13.54 -0.57 -11.53
C THR A 69 12.61 -1.59 -10.89
N LEU A 70 12.97 -2.08 -9.67
CA LEU A 70 12.11 -3.01 -8.92
C LEU A 70 10.75 -2.40 -8.57
N GLN A 71 10.70 -1.10 -8.31
CA GLN A 71 9.45 -0.39 -8.05
C GLN A 71 8.53 -0.30 -9.28
N GLN A 72 9.06 -0.46 -10.49
CA GLN A 72 8.25 -0.43 -11.73
C GLN A 72 7.46 -1.73 -11.96
N HIS A 73 7.89 -2.84 -11.34
CA HIS A 73 7.22 -4.12 -11.54
C HIS A 73 5.78 -4.08 -11.03
N THR A 74 4.95 -4.91 -11.63
CA THR A 74 3.59 -5.22 -11.15
C THR A 74 3.63 -5.79 -9.75
N LYS A 75 2.62 -5.47 -8.95
CA LYS A 75 2.41 -5.96 -7.58
C LYS A 75 1.07 -6.64 -7.49
N GLU A 76 0.98 -7.60 -6.60
CA GLU A 76 -0.24 -8.27 -6.24
C GLU A 76 -0.53 -8.02 -4.76
N TYR A 77 -1.78 -7.68 -4.46
CA TYR A 77 -2.27 -7.43 -3.11
C TYR A 77 -3.53 -8.26 -2.85
N VAL A 78 -3.66 -8.75 -1.63
CA VAL A 78 -4.94 -9.23 -1.11
C VAL A 78 -5.40 -8.21 -0.08
N ALA A 79 -6.52 -7.54 -0.37
CA ALA A 79 -7.07 -6.48 0.45
C ALA A 79 -8.42 -6.89 1.02
N THR A 80 -8.59 -6.75 2.33
CA THR A 80 -9.88 -6.89 3.00
C THR A 80 -10.51 -5.52 3.14
N ILE A 81 -11.73 -5.35 2.65
CA ILE A 81 -12.45 -4.08 2.59
C ILE A 81 -13.71 -4.19 3.43
N GLN A 82 -13.93 -3.24 4.34
CA GLN A 82 -15.18 -3.08 5.05
C GLN A 82 -16.09 -2.16 4.24
N LEU A 83 -17.23 -2.65 3.78
CA LEU A 83 -18.24 -1.85 3.09
C LEU A 83 -19.14 -1.12 4.11
N GLY A 84 -19.70 0.02 3.69
CA GLY A 84 -20.58 0.83 4.51
C GLY A 84 -19.89 1.70 5.57
N ALA A 85 -18.57 1.77 5.59
CA ALA A 85 -17.82 2.64 6.49
C ALA A 85 -16.65 3.30 5.78
N THR A 86 -16.19 4.45 6.27
CA THR A 86 -14.96 5.08 5.81
C THR A 86 -14.18 5.69 6.97
N THR A 87 -12.87 5.87 6.77
CA THR A 87 -11.96 6.56 7.68
C THR A 87 -11.28 7.71 6.96
N VAL A 88 -10.68 8.64 7.68
CA VAL A 88 -9.98 9.80 7.10
C VAL A 88 -8.73 9.43 6.30
N SER A 89 -8.17 8.25 6.54
CA SER A 89 -6.98 7.69 5.85
C SER A 89 -7.33 6.63 4.83
N TYR A 90 -8.60 6.24 4.72
CA TYR A 90 -9.08 5.09 3.93
C TYR A 90 -8.49 3.74 4.35
N ASP A 91 -7.95 3.64 5.57
CA ASP A 91 -7.43 2.43 6.19
C ASP A 91 -7.83 2.33 7.66
N MET A 92 -7.35 1.33 8.38
CA MET A 92 -7.67 1.10 9.80
C MET A 92 -6.73 1.86 10.77
N GLU A 93 -5.86 2.74 10.31
CA GLU A 93 -5.00 3.52 11.20
C GLU A 93 -5.80 4.57 11.99
N HIS A 94 -6.98 4.94 11.47
CA HIS A 94 -7.88 5.92 12.09
C HIS A 94 -9.27 5.32 12.35
N PRO A 95 -10.00 5.86 13.33
CA PRO A 95 -11.37 5.43 13.61
C PRO A 95 -12.30 5.74 12.43
N VAL A 96 -13.42 5.00 12.37
CA VAL A 96 -14.50 5.26 11.41
C VAL A 96 -14.99 6.71 11.55
N SER A 97 -14.99 7.43 10.43
CA SER A 97 -15.38 8.84 10.33
C SER A 97 -16.81 9.02 9.78
N ALA A 98 -17.29 8.08 8.97
CA ALA A 98 -18.66 8.07 8.47
C ALA A 98 -19.12 6.63 8.17
N THR A 99 -20.45 6.43 8.24
CA THR A 99 -21.11 5.17 7.86
C THR A 99 -22.17 5.43 6.79
N PHE A 100 -22.46 4.42 5.97
CA PHE A 100 -23.37 4.50 4.83
C PHE A 100 -24.28 3.27 4.81
N PRO A 101 -25.51 3.40 4.26
CA PRO A 101 -26.40 2.26 4.05
C PRO A 101 -25.76 1.16 3.20
N THR A 102 -26.03 -0.09 3.52
CA THR A 102 -25.44 -1.25 2.85
C THR A 102 -26.47 -2.24 2.28
N GLU A 103 -27.75 -1.99 2.52
CA GLU A 103 -28.87 -2.91 2.18
C GLU A 103 -28.96 -3.17 0.68
N HIS A 104 -28.48 -2.23 -0.14
CA HIS A 104 -28.48 -2.33 -1.60
C HIS A 104 -27.26 -3.08 -2.17
N ILE A 105 -26.26 -3.39 -1.32
CA ILE A 105 -25.02 -3.99 -1.78
C ILE A 105 -25.20 -5.48 -1.99
N THR A 106 -25.14 -5.90 -3.25
CA THR A 106 -25.18 -7.31 -3.67
C THR A 106 -23.85 -7.71 -4.30
N ARG A 107 -23.62 -9.03 -4.43
CA ARG A 107 -22.42 -9.54 -5.12
C ARG A 107 -22.36 -9.09 -6.58
N GLU A 108 -23.50 -9.05 -7.26
CA GLU A 108 -23.64 -8.60 -8.64
C GLU A 108 -23.24 -7.16 -8.80
N LEU A 109 -23.73 -6.26 -7.92
CA LEU A 109 -23.38 -4.84 -7.91
C LEU A 109 -21.88 -4.64 -7.65
N ILE A 110 -21.28 -5.42 -6.75
CA ILE A 110 -19.83 -5.39 -6.50
C ILE A 110 -19.07 -5.75 -7.79
N LEU A 111 -19.41 -6.86 -8.45
CA LEU A 111 -18.74 -7.31 -9.66
C LEU A 111 -18.86 -6.29 -10.80
N GLU A 112 -20.02 -5.69 -11.00
CA GLU A 112 -20.25 -4.63 -11.99
C GLU A 112 -19.40 -3.37 -11.67
N THR A 113 -19.41 -2.95 -10.41
CA THR A 113 -18.66 -1.77 -9.96
C THR A 113 -17.15 -1.94 -10.14
N LEU A 114 -16.62 -3.13 -9.86
CA LEU A 114 -15.18 -3.39 -9.96
C LEU A 114 -14.63 -3.27 -11.39
N GLN A 115 -15.46 -3.46 -12.42
CA GLN A 115 -15.05 -3.30 -13.82
C GLN A 115 -14.58 -1.87 -14.13
N GLN A 116 -15.09 -0.87 -13.42
CA GLN A 116 -14.73 0.54 -13.61
C GLN A 116 -13.31 0.86 -13.12
N PHE A 117 -12.70 -0.02 -12.33
CA PHE A 117 -11.37 0.15 -11.77
C PHE A 117 -10.28 -0.62 -12.53
N ILE A 118 -10.64 -1.38 -13.57
CA ILE A 118 -9.68 -2.13 -14.38
C ILE A 118 -9.16 -1.25 -15.52
N GLY A 119 -7.86 -1.27 -15.77
CA GLY A 119 -7.19 -0.49 -16.80
C GLY A 119 -6.48 0.75 -16.25
N GLU A 120 -6.33 1.76 -17.08
CA GLU A 120 -5.75 3.05 -16.69
C GLU A 120 -6.84 3.91 -16.03
N ILE A 121 -6.60 4.28 -14.77
CA ILE A 121 -7.54 5.08 -13.99
C ILE A 121 -6.84 6.29 -13.36
N GLU A 122 -7.61 7.31 -13.03
CA GLU A 122 -7.16 8.41 -12.19
C GLU A 122 -7.48 8.14 -10.73
N GLN A 123 -6.46 8.06 -9.89
CA GLN A 123 -6.60 7.86 -8.45
C GLN A 123 -6.09 9.11 -7.70
N ILE A 124 -6.93 9.69 -6.85
CA ILE A 124 -6.51 10.71 -5.89
C ILE A 124 -5.92 9.97 -4.68
N PRO A 125 -4.61 10.09 -4.41
CA PRO A 125 -4.03 9.42 -3.26
C PRO A 125 -4.59 9.99 -1.95
N PRO A 126 -4.66 9.22 -0.85
CA PRO A 126 -5.11 9.75 0.43
C PRO A 126 -4.17 10.82 0.94
N THR A 127 -4.72 11.80 1.68
CA THR A 127 -3.93 12.88 2.30
C THR A 127 -2.97 12.36 3.37
N TYR A 128 -3.24 11.20 3.94
CA TYR A 128 -2.37 10.47 4.87
C TYR A 128 -1.41 9.51 4.15
N SER A 129 -0.86 9.91 3.01
CA SER A 129 0.09 9.11 2.22
C SER A 129 1.50 9.67 2.24
N ALA A 130 2.46 8.83 1.80
CA ALA A 130 3.86 9.24 1.64
C ALA A 130 4.12 10.14 0.41
N VAL A 131 3.08 10.55 -0.31
CA VAL A 131 3.17 11.46 -1.46
C VAL A 131 3.77 12.78 -1.03
N LYS A 132 4.75 13.29 -1.79
CA LYS A 132 5.37 14.58 -1.52
C LYS A 132 4.71 15.68 -2.35
N VAL A 133 4.37 16.78 -1.68
CA VAL A 133 3.93 18.02 -2.30
C VAL A 133 4.89 19.12 -1.85
N ASN A 134 5.50 19.83 -2.79
CA ASN A 134 6.52 20.84 -2.52
C ASN A 134 7.67 20.36 -1.61
N GLY A 135 8.07 19.09 -1.76
CA GLY A 135 9.16 18.49 -0.99
C GLY A 135 8.77 17.95 0.40
N VAL A 136 7.58 18.28 0.91
CA VAL A 136 7.03 17.79 2.19
C VAL A 136 6.06 16.64 1.95
N ARG A 137 6.05 15.64 2.82
CA ARG A 137 5.10 14.52 2.72
C ARG A 137 3.69 14.99 3.08
N ALA A 138 2.69 14.55 2.34
CA ALA A 138 1.28 14.88 2.61
C ALA A 138 0.88 14.51 4.05
N TYR A 139 1.35 13.37 4.55
CA TYR A 139 1.16 12.93 5.94
C TYR A 139 1.67 13.96 6.96
N ASP A 140 2.87 14.54 6.76
CA ASP A 140 3.45 15.51 7.71
C ASP A 140 2.66 16.82 7.71
N VAL A 141 2.19 17.29 6.54
CA VAL A 141 1.35 18.47 6.37
C VAL A 141 0.01 18.27 7.10
N ARG A 142 -0.63 17.12 6.90
CA ARG A 142 -1.94 16.81 7.51
C ARG A 142 -1.85 16.67 9.02
N ARG A 143 -0.76 16.11 9.53
CA ARG A 143 -0.51 16.00 10.98
C ARG A 143 -0.37 17.35 11.65
N ASN A 144 0.09 18.36 10.93
CA ASN A 144 0.17 19.75 11.43
C ASN A 144 -1.17 20.49 11.33
N GLY A 145 -2.27 19.83 10.92
CA GLY A 145 -3.59 20.43 10.80
C GLY A 145 -3.81 21.22 9.50
N GLU A 146 -2.85 21.23 8.59
CA GLU A 146 -2.95 21.95 7.33
C GLU A 146 -3.74 21.14 6.30
N HIS A 147 -4.52 21.83 5.46
CA HIS A 147 -5.25 21.20 4.35
C HIS A 147 -4.31 21.10 3.14
N ILE A 148 -4.26 19.91 2.53
CA ILE A 148 -3.50 19.67 1.30
C ILE A 148 -4.43 19.05 0.26
N GLU A 149 -4.45 19.65 -0.91
CA GLU A 149 -5.16 19.11 -2.07
C GLU A 149 -4.17 18.31 -2.91
N LEU A 150 -4.45 17.02 -3.11
CA LEU A 150 -3.62 16.13 -3.89
C LEU A 150 -4.17 16.01 -5.31
N LYS A 151 -3.29 16.12 -6.29
CA LYS A 151 -3.66 15.95 -7.70
C LYS A 151 -3.88 14.45 -7.99
N PRO A 152 -4.86 14.13 -8.85
CA PRO A 152 -5.02 12.77 -9.38
C PRO A 152 -3.71 12.26 -10.01
N LYS A 153 -3.49 10.96 -9.90
CA LYS A 153 -2.39 10.25 -10.55
C LYS A 153 -2.96 9.17 -11.45
N HIS A 154 -2.41 9.07 -12.64
CA HIS A 154 -2.69 7.92 -13.50
C HIS A 154 -2.02 6.68 -12.90
N VAL A 155 -2.82 5.66 -12.68
CA VAL A 155 -2.38 4.36 -12.18
C VAL A 155 -3.02 3.27 -13.03
N ARG A 156 -2.41 2.10 -13.06
CA ARG A 156 -2.90 0.97 -13.82
C ARG A 156 -3.25 -0.18 -12.91
N ILE A 157 -4.45 -0.72 -13.09
CA ILE A 157 -4.91 -1.94 -12.45
C ILE A 157 -5.11 -2.99 -13.54
N ASP A 158 -4.33 -4.06 -13.48
CA ASP A 158 -4.34 -5.11 -14.49
C ASP A 158 -5.47 -6.11 -14.26
N GLU A 159 -5.77 -6.41 -12.98
CA GLU A 159 -6.75 -7.41 -12.59
C GLU A 159 -7.34 -7.11 -11.22
N ILE A 160 -8.63 -7.35 -11.05
CA ILE A 160 -9.31 -7.40 -9.75
C ILE A 160 -10.15 -8.66 -9.70
N GLU A 161 -9.97 -9.47 -8.66
CA GLU A 161 -10.70 -10.69 -8.40
C GLU A 161 -11.38 -10.62 -7.03
N VAL A 162 -12.66 -11.00 -6.96
CA VAL A 162 -13.39 -11.15 -5.70
C VAL A 162 -13.04 -12.53 -5.11
N VAL A 163 -12.20 -12.52 -4.09
CA VAL A 163 -11.81 -13.73 -3.35
C VAL A 163 -12.99 -14.23 -2.48
N SER A 164 -13.60 -13.29 -1.72
CA SER A 164 -14.78 -13.59 -0.91
C SER A 164 -15.60 -12.33 -0.64
N PHE A 165 -16.91 -12.52 -0.38
CA PHE A 165 -17.81 -11.49 0.10
C PHE A 165 -18.69 -12.08 1.21
N ASP A 166 -18.58 -11.53 2.40
CA ASP A 166 -19.41 -11.83 3.57
C ASP A 166 -20.47 -10.73 3.70
N ALA A 167 -21.71 -11.03 3.28
CA ALA A 167 -22.80 -10.07 3.28
C ALA A 167 -23.33 -9.75 4.69
N GLU A 168 -23.13 -10.62 5.69
CA GLU A 168 -23.53 -10.34 7.06
C GLU A 168 -22.58 -9.32 7.71
N LYS A 169 -21.29 -9.45 7.45
CA LYS A 169 -20.27 -8.54 7.97
C LYS A 169 -19.98 -7.37 7.04
N MET A 170 -20.57 -7.34 5.85
CA MET A 170 -20.23 -6.39 4.78
C MET A 170 -18.73 -6.32 4.52
N GLN A 171 -18.08 -7.48 4.50
CA GLN A 171 -16.64 -7.61 4.31
C GLN A 171 -16.33 -8.23 2.95
N LEU A 172 -15.54 -7.50 2.16
CA LEU A 172 -15.13 -7.88 0.82
C LEU A 172 -13.62 -8.14 0.79
N VAL A 173 -13.19 -9.28 0.28
CA VAL A 173 -11.78 -9.60 0.06
C VAL A 173 -11.50 -9.59 -1.44
N LEU A 174 -10.57 -8.75 -1.85
CA LEU A 174 -10.14 -8.61 -3.25
C LEU A 174 -8.68 -9.03 -3.41
N ARG A 175 -8.39 -9.71 -4.51
CA ARG A 175 -7.05 -9.82 -5.07
C ARG A 175 -6.91 -8.76 -6.16
N VAL A 176 -5.87 -7.92 -6.08
CA VAL A 176 -5.63 -6.81 -7.00
C VAL A 176 -4.23 -6.90 -7.57
N VAL A 177 -4.11 -6.92 -8.90
CA VAL A 177 -2.83 -6.85 -9.62
C VAL A 177 -2.72 -5.47 -10.25
N CYS A 178 -1.66 -4.73 -9.91
CA CYS A 178 -1.55 -3.32 -10.32
C CYS A 178 -0.12 -2.85 -10.53
N GLY A 179 0.02 -1.75 -11.25
CA GLY A 179 1.27 -1.07 -11.52
C GLY A 179 1.81 -0.25 -10.35
N LYS A 180 2.96 0.38 -10.58
CA LYS A 180 3.59 1.30 -9.62
C LYS A 180 2.68 2.49 -9.32
N GLY A 181 2.61 2.84 -8.04
CA GLY A 181 1.95 4.07 -7.56
C GLY A 181 0.48 3.91 -7.25
N THR A 182 -0.12 2.75 -7.56
CA THR A 182 -1.48 2.43 -7.13
C THR A 182 -1.51 2.34 -5.60
N TYR A 183 -2.44 3.06 -4.99
CA TYR A 183 -2.71 2.98 -3.56
C TYR A 183 -3.77 1.90 -3.34
N ILE A 184 -3.41 0.85 -2.62
CA ILE A 184 -4.32 -0.19 -2.17
C ILE A 184 -4.46 -0.02 -0.66
N PRO A 185 -5.60 0.49 -0.16
CA PRO A 185 -5.80 0.67 1.27
C PRO A 185 -5.88 -0.67 1.99
N VAL A 186 -5.25 -0.73 3.16
CA VAL A 186 -5.37 -1.89 4.05
C VAL A 186 -6.62 -1.71 4.89
N SER A 187 -7.72 -2.32 4.44
CA SER A 187 -9.04 -2.40 5.07
C SER A 187 -9.71 -1.06 5.47
N TYR A 188 -10.69 -0.68 4.85
CA TYR A 188 -11.71 0.36 4.76
C TYR A 188 -11.54 1.19 3.49
N THR A 189 -12.01 0.65 2.39
CA THR A 189 -12.11 1.41 1.16
C THR A 189 -13.53 1.88 1.00
N HIS A 190 -13.70 3.17 0.77
CA HIS A 190 -14.93 3.69 0.21
C HIS A 190 -14.93 3.35 -1.29
N LEU A 191 -15.48 2.17 -1.63
CA LEU A 191 -16.03 1.97 -2.95
C LEU A 191 -17.27 2.87 -2.99
N THR A 192 -17.19 4.01 -3.70
CA THR A 192 -18.38 4.76 -4.06
C THR A 192 -19.17 3.90 -5.03
N LEU A 193 -20.05 3.06 -4.47
CA LEU A 193 -21.07 2.41 -5.25
C LEU A 193 -22.05 3.49 -5.69
N PRO A 194 -22.45 3.57 -6.98
CA PRO A 194 -23.39 4.55 -7.43
C PRO A 194 -24.65 4.44 -6.59
N THR A 195 -24.99 5.51 -5.88
CA THR A 195 -26.32 5.70 -5.28
C THR A 195 -27.24 6.10 -6.41
N THR A 196 -28.06 5.17 -6.89
CA THR A 196 -29.20 5.48 -7.75
C THR A 196 -30.27 6.20 -6.94
#